data_202d73ce9dd135eb579f1af99e486207
#
_entry.id   202d73ce9dd135eb579f1af99e486207
#
_cell.length_a   1.000
_cell.length_b   1.000
_cell.length_c   1.000
_cell.angle_alpha   90.00
_cell.angle_beta   90.00
_cell.angle_gamma   90.00
#
_symmetry.space_group_name_H-M   'P 1'
#
loop_
_entity.id
_entity.type
_entity.pdbx_description
1 polymer ?
#
loop_
_entity_poly.entity_id
_entity_poly.type
_entity_poly.pdbx_seq_one_letter_code
_entity_poly.pdbx_strand_id
1 'polypeptide(L)'
;MKIVSAERPATKEKRQYHIACAPGEVAPYVLLPGDPERVPKIASLWDKAKKVAHHREYQTYTGKAGGVPISATSTGIGCPSLAIAVEELAAVGANTFIRVGSSGSIQRDVKVGDVVISSAAVRLEGTSKQYVRVEYPAAANYEVLLALIQAAEKLGHRYHVGITASTDSFYLGQGRPGLGEYTQSFAKEIMQDLQAARVMNFEMETASLFTISSVYGFRAGSVCAVFANRVTGEFGVGEGEMVSAEIATEAVKILAKMDKEKKKAKKPYWIPDL
;
A
#
# COMPACT_ATOMS: atom_id res chain seq x y z
N MET A 1 -24.61 6.19 14.26
CA MET A 1 -24.14 4.79 14.44
C MET A 1 -24.00 4.50 15.94
N LYS A 2 -24.63 3.45 16.49
CA LYS A 2 -24.51 3.11 17.92
C LYS A 2 -23.39 2.08 18.09
N ILE A 3 -22.29 2.50 18.73
CA ILE A 3 -21.11 1.67 19.02
C ILE A 3 -21.36 0.86 20.29
N VAL A 4 -20.98 -0.43 20.29
CA VAL A 4 -21.27 -1.37 21.39
C VAL A 4 -20.10 -1.63 22.33
N SER A 5 -18.86 -1.24 21.95
CA SER A 5 -17.66 -1.43 22.77
C SER A 5 -16.67 -0.29 22.54
N ALA A 6 -16.03 0.20 23.59
CA ALA A 6 -14.94 1.18 23.49
C ALA A 6 -13.63 0.55 23.03
N GLU A 7 -13.37 -0.72 23.39
CA GLU A 7 -12.15 -1.45 23.00
C GLU A 7 -12.20 -1.99 21.58
N ARG A 8 -13.41 -2.33 21.09
CA ARG A 8 -13.64 -2.79 19.72
C ARG A 8 -14.78 -1.98 19.13
N PRO A 9 -14.50 -0.78 18.61
CA PRO A 9 -15.51 0.19 18.22
C PRO A 9 -16.24 -0.21 16.95
N ALA A 10 -17.29 -1.02 17.11
CA ALA A 10 -18.17 -1.46 16.03
C ALA A 10 -19.65 -1.43 16.48
N THR A 11 -20.59 -1.51 15.51
CA THR A 11 -22.02 -1.71 15.80
C THR A 11 -22.32 -3.18 16.16
N LYS A 12 -23.57 -3.48 16.53
CA LYS A 12 -24.03 -4.87 16.72
C LYS A 12 -23.84 -5.72 15.47
N GLU A 13 -24.01 -5.13 14.28
CA GLU A 13 -23.84 -5.75 12.97
C GLU A 13 -22.38 -5.79 12.53
N LYS A 14 -21.43 -5.53 13.45
CA LYS A 14 -19.97 -5.49 13.24
C LYS A 14 -19.50 -4.44 12.20
N ARG A 15 -20.32 -3.40 11.95
CA ARG A 15 -19.88 -2.25 11.14
C ARG A 15 -18.81 -1.48 11.90
N GLN A 16 -17.65 -1.35 11.29
CA GLN A 16 -16.47 -0.72 11.90
C GLN A 16 -16.66 0.80 12.02
N TYR A 17 -16.02 1.38 13.03
CA TYR A 17 -16.22 2.79 13.35
C TYR A 17 -15.58 3.74 12.35
N HIS A 18 -14.32 3.48 11.95
CA HIS A 18 -13.60 4.40 11.07
C HIS A 18 -13.92 4.18 9.60
N ILE A 19 -13.80 2.96 9.10
CA ILE A 19 -14.06 2.67 7.67
C ILE A 19 -15.55 2.56 7.32
N ALA A 20 -16.43 2.48 8.31
CA ALA A 20 -17.88 2.33 8.16
C ALA A 20 -18.29 1.15 7.25
N CYS A 21 -17.49 0.09 7.17
CA CYS A 21 -17.80 -1.16 6.47
C CYS A 21 -18.21 -2.28 7.44
N ALA A 22 -19.02 -3.23 6.97
CA ALA A 22 -19.46 -4.41 7.71
C ALA A 22 -18.98 -5.70 7.01
N PRO A 23 -18.98 -6.86 7.69
CA PRO A 23 -18.68 -8.16 7.06
C PRO A 23 -19.54 -8.42 5.82
N GLY A 24 -18.91 -8.92 4.75
CA GLY A 24 -19.54 -9.17 3.45
C GLY A 24 -19.61 -7.96 2.51
N GLU A 25 -19.24 -6.78 2.97
CA GLU A 25 -19.20 -5.58 2.14
C GLU A 25 -17.83 -5.35 1.49
N VAL A 26 -16.77 -5.98 1.99
CA VAL A 26 -15.39 -5.86 1.53
C VAL A 26 -14.89 -7.20 1.01
N ALA A 27 -14.13 -7.18 -0.09
CA ALA A 27 -13.51 -8.36 -0.67
C ALA A 27 -12.23 -8.77 0.09
N PRO A 28 -11.75 -10.03 -0.06
CA PRO A 28 -10.50 -10.48 0.55
C PRO A 28 -9.25 -9.71 0.09
N TYR A 29 -9.24 -9.24 -1.16
CA TYR A 29 -8.17 -8.43 -1.74
C TYR A 29 -8.55 -6.96 -1.70
N VAL A 30 -7.74 -6.14 -1.06
CA VAL A 30 -7.99 -4.70 -0.91
C VAL A 30 -6.83 -3.87 -1.42
N LEU A 31 -7.12 -2.95 -2.35
CA LEU A 31 -6.19 -1.93 -2.80
C LEU A 31 -6.28 -0.71 -1.87
N LEU A 32 -5.14 -0.18 -1.46
CA LEU A 32 -5.02 0.87 -0.45
C LEU A 32 -4.36 2.13 -1.04
N PRO A 33 -5.10 3.02 -1.73
CA PRO A 33 -4.62 4.37 -2.04
C PRO A 33 -4.66 5.25 -0.78
N GLY A 34 -3.81 6.29 -0.74
CA GLY A 34 -3.90 7.30 0.32
C GLY A 34 -5.10 8.21 0.15
N ASP A 35 -5.27 8.75 -1.07
CA ASP A 35 -6.29 9.74 -1.42
C ASP A 35 -7.66 9.09 -1.68
N PRO A 36 -8.75 9.56 -1.02
CA PRO A 36 -10.10 9.10 -1.30
C PRO A 36 -10.55 9.28 -2.75
N GLU A 37 -10.07 10.32 -3.45
CA GLU A 37 -10.44 10.57 -4.84
C GLU A 37 -9.84 9.55 -5.83
N ARG A 38 -8.82 8.81 -5.43
CA ARG A 38 -8.26 7.71 -6.22
C ARG A 38 -9.13 6.46 -6.21
N VAL A 39 -9.93 6.26 -5.16
CA VAL A 39 -10.73 5.04 -5.02
C VAL A 39 -11.71 4.84 -6.18
N PRO A 40 -12.53 5.84 -6.59
CA PRO A 40 -13.39 5.69 -7.77
C PRO A 40 -12.60 5.53 -9.08
N LYS A 41 -11.43 6.17 -9.23
CA LYS A 41 -10.56 6.01 -10.41
C LYS A 41 -10.05 4.57 -10.51
N ILE A 42 -9.57 3.98 -9.41
CA ILE A 42 -9.15 2.58 -9.35
C ILE A 42 -10.33 1.66 -9.67
N ALA A 43 -11.49 1.92 -9.06
CA ALA A 43 -12.69 1.12 -9.26
C ALA A 43 -13.23 1.18 -10.70
N SER A 44 -12.93 2.23 -11.47
CA SER A 44 -13.31 2.33 -12.89
C SER A 44 -12.57 1.34 -13.80
N LEU A 45 -11.46 0.75 -13.34
CA LEU A 45 -10.72 -0.31 -14.04
C LEU A 45 -11.40 -1.69 -13.92
N TRP A 46 -12.45 -1.82 -13.12
CA TRP A 46 -13.09 -3.10 -12.82
C TRP A 46 -14.34 -3.33 -13.65
N ASP A 47 -14.75 -4.61 -13.81
CA ASP A 47 -15.94 -5.00 -14.57
C ASP A 47 -17.23 -4.40 -13.96
N LYS A 48 -17.30 -4.41 -12.63
CA LYS A 48 -18.39 -3.82 -11.84
C LYS A 48 -17.81 -3.31 -10.53
N ALA A 49 -18.27 -2.13 -10.12
CA ALA A 49 -17.91 -1.55 -8.83
C ALA A 49 -19.10 -0.77 -8.25
N LYS A 50 -19.18 -0.73 -6.93
CA LYS A 50 -20.12 0.11 -6.20
C LYS A 50 -19.43 0.76 -5.01
N LYS A 51 -19.81 1.99 -4.69
CA LYS A 51 -19.44 2.65 -3.44
C LYS A 51 -20.11 1.90 -2.27
N VAL A 52 -19.32 1.56 -1.27
CA VAL A 52 -19.75 0.85 -0.06
C VAL A 52 -19.92 1.82 1.09
N ALA A 53 -18.88 2.61 1.34
CA ALA A 53 -18.85 3.56 2.46
C ALA A 53 -17.97 4.76 2.13
N HIS A 54 -18.18 5.84 2.87
CA HIS A 54 -17.26 6.97 2.95
C HIS A 54 -17.42 7.61 4.33
N HIS A 55 -16.38 7.55 5.12
CA HIS A 55 -16.35 8.17 6.43
C HIS A 55 -14.92 8.66 6.71
N ARG A 56 -14.76 9.92 7.05
CA ARG A 56 -13.44 10.57 7.19
C ARG A 56 -12.62 10.42 5.90
N GLU A 57 -11.35 10.08 6.01
CA GLU A 57 -10.42 9.76 4.92
C GLU A 57 -10.67 8.39 4.25
N TYR A 58 -11.56 7.57 4.82
CA TYR A 58 -11.82 6.21 4.35
C TYR A 58 -13.01 6.19 3.38
N GLN A 59 -12.73 6.04 2.10
CA GLN A 59 -13.73 5.76 1.08
C GLN A 59 -13.53 4.35 0.53
N THR A 60 -14.59 3.54 0.51
CA THR A 60 -14.52 2.14 0.08
C THR A 60 -15.42 1.89 -1.12
N TYR A 61 -14.86 1.24 -2.14
CA TYR A 61 -15.56 0.63 -3.26
C TYR A 61 -15.27 -0.86 -3.28
N THR A 62 -16.28 -1.65 -3.66
CA THR A 62 -16.15 -3.10 -3.84
C THR A 62 -16.74 -3.50 -5.19
N GLY A 63 -16.08 -4.45 -5.85
CA GLY A 63 -16.46 -4.89 -7.18
C GLY A 63 -15.81 -6.19 -7.61
N LYS A 64 -15.62 -6.34 -8.93
CA LYS A 64 -14.94 -7.48 -9.55
C LYS A 64 -14.02 -7.01 -10.66
N ALA A 65 -12.83 -7.57 -10.73
CA ALA A 65 -11.88 -7.39 -11.82
C ALA A 65 -11.56 -8.75 -12.45
N GLY A 66 -11.96 -8.94 -13.72
CA GLY A 66 -11.88 -10.26 -14.38
C GLY A 66 -12.63 -11.36 -13.61
N GLY A 67 -13.77 -11.01 -13.02
CA GLY A 67 -14.55 -11.91 -12.18
C GLY A 67 -14.02 -12.12 -10.74
N VAL A 68 -12.82 -11.64 -10.40
CA VAL A 68 -12.22 -11.74 -9.04
C VAL A 68 -12.80 -10.65 -8.14
N PRO A 69 -13.33 -10.99 -6.95
CA PRO A 69 -13.77 -9.99 -5.98
C PRO A 69 -12.58 -9.13 -5.51
N ILE A 70 -12.77 -7.82 -5.52
CA ILE A 70 -11.76 -6.83 -5.16
C ILE A 70 -12.41 -5.61 -4.48
N SER A 71 -11.70 -5.00 -3.56
CA SER A 71 -12.08 -3.72 -2.95
C SER A 71 -10.96 -2.71 -3.06
N ALA A 72 -11.30 -1.44 -2.97
CA ALA A 72 -10.33 -0.37 -2.73
C ALA A 72 -10.85 0.48 -1.57
N THR A 73 -9.96 0.80 -0.64
CA THR A 73 -10.25 1.66 0.51
C THR A 73 -9.13 2.67 0.66
N SER A 74 -9.45 3.96 0.66
CA SER A 74 -8.44 4.99 0.97
C SER A 74 -8.01 4.93 2.42
N THR A 75 -6.77 5.31 2.68
CA THR A 75 -6.18 5.24 4.03
C THR A 75 -5.91 6.62 4.63
N GLY A 76 -6.06 7.71 3.85
CA GLY A 76 -5.45 8.98 4.21
C GLY A 76 -3.93 8.92 4.08
N ILE A 77 -3.24 9.87 4.72
CA ILE A 77 -1.79 9.97 4.72
C ILE A 77 -1.23 9.47 6.06
N GLY A 78 -0.23 8.60 5.98
CA GLY A 78 0.58 8.18 7.11
C GLY A 78 0.18 6.87 7.75
N CYS A 79 1.13 6.31 8.46
CA CYS A 79 1.04 4.99 9.06
C CYS A 79 -0.08 4.85 10.11
N PRO A 80 -0.39 5.85 10.96
CA PRO A 80 -1.49 5.71 11.94
C PRO A 80 -2.85 5.46 11.29
N SER A 81 -3.20 6.22 10.26
CA SER A 81 -4.49 6.05 9.58
C SER A 81 -4.53 4.76 8.75
N LEU A 82 -3.42 4.38 8.11
CA LEU A 82 -3.30 3.08 7.45
C LEU A 82 -3.49 1.93 8.44
N ALA A 83 -2.90 1.97 9.63
CA ALA A 83 -3.01 0.92 10.63
C ALA A 83 -4.49 0.70 11.04
N ILE A 84 -5.24 1.77 11.27
CA ILE A 84 -6.67 1.71 11.53
C ILE A 84 -7.41 1.01 10.37
N ALA A 85 -7.11 1.39 9.12
CA ALA A 85 -7.74 0.79 7.96
C ALA A 85 -7.46 -0.73 7.87
N VAL A 86 -6.22 -1.17 8.07
CA VAL A 86 -5.84 -2.59 8.01
C VAL A 86 -6.54 -3.40 9.09
N GLU A 87 -6.55 -2.92 10.34
CA GLU A 87 -7.25 -3.58 11.46
C GLU A 87 -8.75 -3.76 11.18
N GLU A 88 -9.42 -2.69 10.77
CA GLU A 88 -10.87 -2.71 10.56
C GLU A 88 -11.26 -3.47 9.28
N LEU A 89 -10.47 -3.39 8.21
CA LEU A 89 -10.65 -4.18 6.99
C LEU A 89 -10.46 -5.68 7.25
N ALA A 90 -9.47 -6.04 8.05
CA ALA A 90 -9.25 -7.43 8.48
C ALA A 90 -10.42 -7.93 9.33
N ALA A 91 -10.95 -7.10 10.24
CA ALA A 91 -12.10 -7.44 11.06
C ALA A 91 -13.37 -7.72 10.26
N VAL A 92 -13.48 -7.21 9.01
CA VAL A 92 -14.60 -7.46 8.11
C VAL A 92 -14.29 -8.48 7.00
N GLY A 93 -13.10 -9.13 7.03
CA GLY A 93 -12.77 -10.30 6.21
C GLY A 93 -11.71 -10.10 5.14
N ALA A 94 -11.07 -8.95 5.04
CA ALA A 94 -9.91 -8.76 4.16
C ALA A 94 -8.66 -9.45 4.73
N ASN A 95 -7.79 -9.97 3.85
CA ASN A 95 -6.56 -10.67 4.25
C ASN A 95 -5.38 -10.44 3.30
N THR A 96 -5.57 -9.70 2.24
CA THR A 96 -4.53 -9.37 1.26
C THR A 96 -4.64 -7.91 0.89
N PHE A 97 -3.57 -7.16 1.13
CA PHE A 97 -3.54 -5.71 1.02
C PHE A 97 -2.46 -5.28 0.04
N ILE A 98 -2.81 -4.39 -0.89
CA ILE A 98 -1.84 -3.81 -1.84
C ILE A 98 -1.95 -2.29 -1.77
N ARG A 99 -0.89 -1.65 -1.28
CA ARG A 99 -0.78 -0.21 -1.34
C ARG A 99 -0.62 0.26 -2.80
N VAL A 100 -1.43 1.25 -3.17
CA VAL A 100 -1.39 1.93 -4.48
C VAL A 100 -1.09 3.40 -4.21
N GLY A 101 0.19 3.74 -4.15
CA GLY A 101 0.63 5.02 -3.62
C GLY A 101 1.28 5.94 -4.64
N SER A 102 1.68 7.11 -4.14
CA SER A 102 2.63 8.03 -4.77
C SER A 102 3.88 8.12 -3.92
N SER A 103 5.01 8.45 -4.54
CA SER A 103 6.31 8.48 -3.88
C SER A 103 7.26 9.51 -4.50
N GLY A 104 8.34 9.80 -3.79
CA GLY A 104 9.47 10.56 -4.32
C GLY A 104 10.71 9.68 -4.46
N SER A 105 11.21 9.49 -5.67
CA SER A 105 12.45 8.75 -5.92
C SER A 105 13.67 9.49 -5.35
N ILE A 106 14.63 8.71 -4.85
CA ILE A 106 15.96 9.17 -4.44
C ILE A 106 17.08 8.51 -5.24
N GLN A 107 16.74 7.83 -6.34
CA GLN A 107 17.70 7.30 -7.31
C GLN A 107 17.56 8.04 -8.64
N ARG A 108 18.68 8.38 -9.28
CA ARG A 108 18.70 9.18 -10.52
C ARG A 108 18.03 8.51 -11.71
N ASP A 109 18.09 7.19 -11.77
CA ASP A 109 17.56 6.36 -12.86
C ASP A 109 16.08 6.00 -12.71
N VAL A 110 15.49 6.24 -11.54
CA VAL A 110 14.06 6.04 -11.26
C VAL A 110 13.32 7.35 -11.55
N LYS A 111 12.71 7.45 -12.72
CA LYS A 111 12.17 8.71 -13.27
C LYS A 111 10.73 8.97 -12.81
N VAL A 112 10.31 10.23 -12.96
CA VAL A 112 8.90 10.61 -12.81
C VAL A 112 8.06 9.83 -13.82
N GLY A 113 6.91 9.31 -13.38
CA GLY A 113 6.04 8.42 -14.14
C GLY A 113 6.38 6.93 -14.04
N ASP A 114 7.60 6.56 -13.62
CA ASP A 114 7.91 5.15 -13.31
C ASP A 114 7.14 4.68 -12.06
N VAL A 115 7.11 3.38 -11.83
CA VAL A 115 6.56 2.82 -10.59
C VAL A 115 7.63 2.06 -9.82
N VAL A 116 7.54 2.10 -8.49
CA VAL A 116 8.39 1.31 -7.59
C VAL A 116 7.52 0.24 -6.92
N ILE A 117 7.88 -1.02 -7.10
CA ILE A 117 7.34 -2.18 -6.41
C ILE A 117 8.26 -2.47 -5.21
N SER A 118 7.73 -2.33 -4.00
CA SER A 118 8.53 -2.44 -2.78
C SER A 118 8.72 -3.90 -2.39
N SER A 119 9.97 -4.36 -2.32
CA SER A 119 10.32 -5.69 -1.77
C SER A 119 10.42 -5.67 -0.24
N ALA A 120 10.83 -4.55 0.32
CA ALA A 120 10.91 -4.29 1.75
C ALA A 120 10.79 -2.78 2.01
N ALA A 121 10.66 -2.40 3.29
CA ALA A 121 10.63 -1.00 3.67
C ALA A 121 11.50 -0.69 4.89
N VAL A 122 12.16 0.47 4.86
CA VAL A 122 12.86 1.04 6.03
C VAL A 122 11.83 1.67 6.96
N ARG A 123 11.82 1.26 8.22
CA ARG A 123 10.85 1.65 9.25
C ARG A 123 11.29 2.94 9.96
N LEU A 124 11.16 4.10 9.29
CA LEU A 124 11.46 5.42 9.86
C LEU A 124 10.24 6.08 10.52
N GLU A 125 9.12 5.39 10.55
CA GLU A 125 7.85 5.80 11.16
C GLU A 125 7.68 5.22 12.57
N GLY A 126 6.72 5.73 13.33
CA GLY A 126 6.48 5.34 14.73
C GLY A 126 5.44 4.25 14.92
N THR A 127 4.51 4.08 13.99
CA THR A 127 3.34 3.19 14.15
C THR A 127 3.74 1.72 14.25
N SER A 128 4.56 1.22 13.32
CA SER A 128 4.95 -0.19 13.33
C SER A 128 5.77 -0.59 14.56
N LYS A 129 6.45 0.39 15.20
CA LYS A 129 7.20 0.18 16.45
C LYS A 129 6.29 -0.10 17.65
N GLN A 130 5.00 0.25 17.57
CA GLN A 130 4.00 -0.07 18.57
C GLN A 130 3.39 -1.46 18.40
N TYR A 131 3.56 -2.09 17.23
CA TYR A 131 3.13 -3.48 16.95
C TYR A 131 4.21 -4.50 17.28
N VAL A 132 5.47 -4.18 16.97
CA VAL A 132 6.59 -5.09 17.18
C VAL A 132 7.91 -4.31 17.23
N ARG A 133 8.97 -4.90 17.79
CA ARG A 133 10.29 -4.28 17.92
C ARG A 133 10.85 -3.80 16.58
N VAL A 134 11.73 -2.80 16.60
CA VAL A 134 12.27 -2.14 15.39
C VAL A 134 13.08 -3.09 14.51
N GLU A 135 13.69 -4.11 15.11
CA GLU A 135 14.50 -5.11 14.42
C GLU A 135 13.65 -6.07 13.56
N TYR A 136 12.34 -6.15 13.80
CA TYR A 136 11.44 -6.96 12.99
C TYR A 136 11.35 -6.37 11.56
N PRO A 137 11.59 -7.16 10.50
CA PRO A 137 11.66 -6.65 9.15
C PRO A 137 10.29 -6.24 8.59
N ALA A 138 10.23 -5.13 7.87
CA ALA A 138 9.09 -4.78 7.03
C ALA A 138 9.32 -5.35 5.62
N ALA A 139 8.92 -6.59 5.39
CA ALA A 139 9.08 -7.29 4.11
C ALA A 139 7.74 -7.49 3.41
N ALA A 140 7.74 -7.35 2.09
CA ALA A 140 6.58 -7.70 1.27
C ALA A 140 6.31 -9.22 1.34
N ASN A 141 5.03 -9.60 1.20
CA ASN A 141 4.72 -11.00 0.96
C ASN A 141 5.20 -11.40 -0.43
N TYR A 142 5.96 -12.50 -0.54
CA TYR A 142 6.62 -12.88 -1.79
C TYR A 142 5.64 -13.17 -2.93
N GLU A 143 4.45 -13.76 -2.64
CA GLU A 143 3.44 -14.01 -3.67
C GLU A 143 2.88 -12.70 -4.22
N VAL A 144 2.65 -11.71 -3.34
CA VAL A 144 2.16 -10.38 -3.76
C VAL A 144 3.24 -9.64 -4.55
N LEU A 145 4.50 -9.71 -4.11
CA LEU A 145 5.63 -9.13 -4.83
C LEU A 145 5.75 -9.70 -6.25
N LEU A 146 5.74 -11.03 -6.38
CA LEU A 146 5.80 -11.70 -7.68
C LEU A 146 4.59 -11.36 -8.56
N ALA A 147 3.39 -11.30 -7.99
CA ALA A 147 2.18 -10.93 -8.74
C ALA A 147 2.25 -9.50 -9.28
N LEU A 148 2.78 -8.54 -8.49
CA LEU A 148 2.99 -7.16 -8.94
C LEU A 148 4.02 -7.08 -10.07
N ILE A 149 5.13 -7.81 -9.96
CA ILE A 149 6.16 -7.88 -11.02
C ILE A 149 5.56 -8.48 -12.30
N GLN A 150 4.89 -9.62 -12.20
CA GLN A 150 4.23 -10.26 -13.35
C GLN A 150 3.17 -9.36 -13.99
N ALA A 151 2.44 -8.59 -13.19
CA ALA A 151 1.46 -7.64 -13.69
C ALA A 151 2.12 -6.50 -14.46
N ALA A 152 3.21 -5.92 -13.94
CA ALA A 152 3.96 -4.86 -14.62
C ALA A 152 4.55 -5.33 -15.95
N GLU A 153 5.16 -6.51 -15.98
CA GLU A 153 5.67 -7.16 -17.20
C GLU A 153 4.56 -7.41 -18.22
N LYS A 154 3.44 -8.01 -17.78
CA LYS A 154 2.30 -8.31 -18.65
C LYS A 154 1.69 -7.07 -19.30
N LEU A 155 1.67 -5.96 -18.57
CA LEU A 155 1.12 -4.69 -19.04
C LEU A 155 2.13 -3.84 -19.82
N GLY A 156 3.42 -4.23 -19.82
CA GLY A 156 4.49 -3.51 -20.50
C GLY A 156 4.85 -2.17 -19.85
N HIS A 157 4.60 -2.02 -18.55
CA HIS A 157 4.92 -0.79 -17.82
C HIS A 157 6.37 -0.80 -17.30
N ARG A 158 7.01 0.37 -17.32
CA ARG A 158 8.31 0.55 -16.71
C ARG A 158 8.21 0.54 -15.19
N TYR A 159 8.98 -0.32 -14.53
CA TYR A 159 8.97 -0.48 -13.09
C TYR A 159 10.37 -0.73 -12.52
N HIS A 160 10.50 -0.51 -11.23
CA HIS A 160 11.69 -0.83 -10.42
C HIS A 160 11.27 -1.67 -9.22
N VAL A 161 12.12 -2.62 -8.83
CA VAL A 161 11.90 -3.42 -7.61
C VAL A 161 12.99 -3.07 -6.61
N GLY A 162 12.60 -2.73 -5.38
CA GLY A 162 13.60 -2.40 -4.36
C GLY A 162 13.01 -1.99 -3.02
N ILE A 163 13.86 -1.42 -2.19
CA ILE A 163 13.51 -1.01 -0.84
C ILE A 163 12.95 0.42 -0.87
N THR A 164 11.85 0.63 -0.16
CA THR A 164 11.19 1.92 0.07
C THR A 164 11.52 2.43 1.47
N ALA A 165 11.54 3.74 1.72
CA ALA A 165 11.61 4.29 3.06
C ALA A 165 10.28 4.95 3.44
N SER A 166 9.67 4.50 4.55
CA SER A 166 8.43 5.08 5.08
C SER A 166 8.73 6.00 6.26
N THR A 167 8.23 7.24 6.19
CA THR A 167 8.43 8.27 7.21
C THR A 167 7.12 8.87 7.67
N ASP A 168 7.08 9.44 8.90
CA ASP A 168 5.90 10.15 9.41
C ASP A 168 5.88 11.64 9.05
N SER A 169 6.97 12.17 8.50
CA SER A 169 7.05 13.58 8.08
C SER A 169 7.47 13.71 6.62
N PHE A 170 6.58 14.31 5.82
CA PHE A 170 6.82 14.60 4.41
C PHE A 170 7.97 15.62 4.21
N TYR A 171 8.12 16.57 5.13
CA TYR A 171 9.19 17.58 5.06
C TYR A 171 10.47 17.07 5.72
N LEU A 172 10.63 17.26 7.00
CA LEU A 172 11.88 16.98 7.72
C LEU A 172 12.27 15.51 7.71
N GLY A 173 11.31 14.58 7.86
CA GLY A 173 11.58 13.15 7.84
C GLY A 173 12.07 12.63 6.49
N GLN A 174 11.84 13.37 5.41
CA GLN A 174 12.34 13.07 4.07
C GLN A 174 13.46 14.04 3.63
N GLY A 175 14.11 14.74 4.57
CA GLY A 175 15.22 15.66 4.28
C GLY A 175 14.81 16.91 3.49
N ARG A 176 13.53 17.33 3.55
CA ARG A 176 13.08 18.64 3.04
C ARG A 176 13.16 19.68 4.14
N PRO A 177 13.42 20.96 3.82
CA PRO A 177 13.33 22.02 4.81
C PRO A 177 11.89 22.21 5.31
N GLY A 178 11.77 22.57 6.58
CA GLY A 178 10.52 22.98 7.18
C GLY A 178 10.24 24.47 6.98
N LEU A 179 9.23 24.99 7.68
CA LEU A 179 8.88 26.41 7.65
C LEU A 179 10.09 27.27 8.07
N GLY A 180 10.34 28.36 7.34
CA GLY A 180 11.47 29.26 7.59
C GLY A 180 12.83 28.62 7.39
N GLU A 181 12.93 27.68 6.45
CA GLU A 181 14.17 26.93 6.15
C GLU A 181 14.72 26.12 7.33
N TYR A 182 13.88 25.85 8.35
CA TYR A 182 14.29 25.01 9.47
C TYR A 182 14.67 23.60 8.98
N THR A 183 15.82 23.15 9.37
CA THR A 183 16.30 21.79 9.07
C THR A 183 17.08 21.24 10.27
N GLN A 184 17.03 19.93 10.46
CA GLN A 184 17.86 19.27 11.46
C GLN A 184 19.22 18.91 10.86
N SER A 185 20.27 18.89 11.69
CA SER A 185 21.65 18.62 11.25
C SER A 185 21.79 17.32 10.43
N PHE A 186 21.07 16.27 10.83
CA PHE A 186 21.09 14.95 10.17
C PHE A 186 20.17 14.82 8.94
N ALA A 187 19.34 15.82 8.62
CA ALA A 187 18.36 15.70 7.53
C ALA A 187 18.99 15.49 6.15
N LYS A 188 20.16 16.09 5.91
CA LYS A 188 20.94 15.88 4.69
C LYS A 188 21.58 14.50 4.64
N GLU A 189 22.05 14.01 5.78
CA GLU A 189 22.68 12.70 5.93
C GLU A 189 21.70 11.57 5.67
N ILE A 190 20.46 11.63 6.23
CA ILE A 190 19.42 10.63 6.00
C ILE A 190 19.18 10.35 4.51
N MET A 191 19.07 11.40 3.69
CA MET A 191 18.84 11.21 2.26
C MET A 191 20.05 10.60 1.57
N GLN A 192 21.27 11.03 1.93
CA GLN A 192 22.51 10.50 1.37
C GLN A 192 22.74 9.04 1.77
N ASP A 193 22.52 8.70 3.03
CA ASP A 193 22.67 7.34 3.54
C ASP A 193 21.68 6.37 2.89
N LEU A 194 20.41 6.74 2.81
CA LEU A 194 19.41 5.91 2.15
C LEU A 194 19.66 5.77 0.65
N GLN A 195 20.13 6.83 0.00
CA GLN A 195 20.53 6.78 -1.41
C GLN A 195 21.73 5.85 -1.62
N ALA A 196 22.75 5.95 -0.80
CA ALA A 196 23.93 5.07 -0.82
C ALA A 196 23.57 3.61 -0.50
N ALA A 197 22.60 3.40 0.40
CA ALA A 197 22.03 2.09 0.71
C ALA A 197 21.06 1.56 -0.38
N ARG A 198 20.95 2.24 -1.53
CA ARG A 198 20.10 1.87 -2.68
C ARG A 198 18.61 1.80 -2.36
N VAL A 199 18.12 2.57 -1.40
CA VAL A 199 16.70 2.79 -1.22
C VAL A 199 16.15 3.55 -2.41
N MET A 200 15.03 3.11 -2.98
CA MET A 200 14.49 3.63 -4.24
C MET A 200 13.75 4.94 -4.07
N ASN A 201 12.91 5.04 -3.04
CA ASN A 201 11.97 6.14 -2.87
C ASN A 201 11.56 6.35 -1.41
N PHE A 202 10.98 7.52 -1.14
CA PHE A 202 10.24 7.83 0.07
C PHE A 202 8.73 7.78 -0.18
N GLU A 203 7.99 7.27 0.80
CA GLU A 203 6.55 7.36 0.97
C GLU A 203 6.21 7.31 2.48
N MET A 204 4.96 7.06 2.89
CA MET A 204 4.57 7.29 4.27
C MET A 204 3.77 6.13 4.92
N GLU A 205 3.65 4.93 4.29
CA GLU A 205 2.75 3.86 4.79
C GLU A 205 3.26 2.42 4.64
N THR A 206 4.12 2.13 3.66
CA THR A 206 4.52 0.76 3.28
C THR A 206 5.13 -0.03 4.44
N ALA A 207 5.98 0.61 5.28
CA ALA A 207 6.64 -0.08 6.39
C ALA A 207 5.63 -0.61 7.41
N SER A 208 4.65 0.20 7.80
CA SER A 208 3.59 -0.24 8.71
C SER A 208 2.69 -1.28 8.06
N LEU A 209 2.33 -1.12 6.78
CA LEU A 209 1.53 -2.11 6.07
C LEU A 209 2.19 -3.49 6.10
N PHE A 210 3.48 -3.57 5.72
CA PHE A 210 4.21 -4.83 5.69
C PHE A 210 4.36 -5.45 7.08
N THR A 211 4.72 -4.62 8.07
CA THR A 211 4.92 -5.08 9.44
C THR A 211 3.62 -5.62 10.06
N ILE A 212 2.54 -4.85 10.02
CA ILE A 212 1.25 -5.23 10.61
C ILE A 212 0.70 -6.48 9.91
N SER A 213 0.75 -6.51 8.58
CA SER A 213 0.29 -7.66 7.82
C SER A 213 1.08 -8.94 8.16
N SER A 214 2.40 -8.84 8.30
CA SER A 214 3.23 -9.99 8.70
C SER A 214 2.93 -10.48 10.11
N VAL A 215 2.73 -9.56 11.06
CA VAL A 215 2.37 -9.91 12.46
C VAL A 215 1.05 -10.67 12.53
N TYR A 216 0.08 -10.32 11.70
CA TYR A 216 -1.24 -10.98 11.67
C TYR A 216 -1.34 -12.13 10.66
N GLY A 217 -0.27 -12.46 9.94
CA GLY A 217 -0.29 -13.52 8.92
C GLY A 217 -1.07 -13.16 7.65
N PHE A 218 -1.26 -11.86 7.38
CA PHE A 218 -1.85 -11.37 6.14
C PHE A 218 -0.80 -11.20 5.06
N ARG A 219 -1.24 -11.10 3.81
CA ARG A 219 -0.37 -10.80 2.68
C ARG A 219 -0.38 -9.30 2.38
N ALA A 220 0.78 -8.72 2.15
CA ALA A 220 0.89 -7.32 1.75
C ALA A 220 1.91 -7.10 0.64
N GLY A 221 1.63 -6.12 -0.21
CA GLY A 221 2.51 -5.57 -1.25
C GLY A 221 2.33 -4.07 -1.39
N SER A 222 3.21 -3.45 -2.16
CA SER A 222 3.14 -2.00 -2.43
C SER A 222 3.67 -1.70 -3.82
N VAL A 223 2.93 -0.90 -4.56
CA VAL A 223 3.32 -0.30 -5.84
C VAL A 223 3.02 1.20 -5.79
N CYS A 224 4.06 2.01 -5.93
CA CYS A 224 3.96 3.47 -5.81
C CYS A 224 4.44 4.14 -7.09
N ALA A 225 3.63 5.03 -7.66
CA ALA A 225 4.03 5.90 -8.75
C ALA A 225 5.06 6.94 -8.27
N VAL A 226 6.02 7.25 -9.10
CA VAL A 226 7.04 8.26 -8.82
C VAL A 226 6.54 9.62 -9.30
N PHE A 227 6.11 10.47 -8.36
CA PHE A 227 5.65 11.83 -8.65
C PHE A 227 6.79 12.85 -8.63
N ALA A 228 7.88 12.53 -7.96
CA ALA A 228 9.05 13.40 -7.88
C ALA A 228 10.33 12.60 -7.94
N ASN A 229 11.35 13.15 -8.61
CA ASN A 229 12.72 12.68 -8.47
C ASN A 229 13.53 13.72 -7.66
N ARG A 230 13.91 13.34 -6.43
CA ARG A 230 14.59 14.20 -5.47
C ARG A 230 16.07 14.50 -5.84
N VAL A 231 16.61 13.74 -6.79
CA VAL A 231 17.98 13.88 -7.27
C VAL A 231 18.05 14.85 -8.47
N THR A 232 17.05 14.79 -9.35
CA THR A 232 16.99 15.64 -10.56
C THR A 232 16.18 16.91 -10.33
N GLY A 233 15.35 16.97 -9.27
CA GLY A 233 14.45 18.07 -8.98
C GLY A 233 13.14 18.05 -9.78
N GLU A 234 12.90 17.02 -10.59
CA GLU A 234 11.68 16.88 -11.38
C GLU A 234 10.46 16.58 -10.50
N PHE A 235 9.30 17.12 -10.90
CA PHE A 235 8.02 16.86 -10.24
C PHE A 235 6.89 16.79 -11.28
N GLY A 236 6.16 15.67 -11.31
CA GLY A 236 5.01 15.44 -12.20
C GLY A 236 3.80 14.95 -11.40
N VAL A 237 2.81 15.84 -11.21
CA VAL A 237 1.60 15.52 -10.45
C VAL A 237 0.73 14.52 -11.20
N GLY A 238 0.44 13.39 -10.58
CA GLY A 238 -0.45 12.35 -11.11
C GLY A 238 0.19 11.44 -12.16
N GLU A 239 1.42 11.69 -12.58
CA GLU A 239 2.12 10.81 -13.51
C GLU A 239 2.32 9.41 -12.92
N GLY A 240 1.96 8.38 -13.67
CA GLY A 240 2.03 6.99 -13.23
C GLY A 240 0.94 6.56 -12.22
N GLU A 241 0.04 7.45 -11.79
CA GLU A 241 -1.03 7.12 -10.84
C GLU A 241 -1.90 5.95 -11.33
N MET A 242 -2.40 6.06 -12.56
CA MET A 242 -3.21 5.00 -13.16
C MET A 242 -2.40 3.75 -13.47
N VAL A 243 -1.13 3.88 -13.85
CA VAL A 243 -0.22 2.75 -14.05
C VAL A 243 -0.10 1.90 -12.79
N SER A 244 0.10 2.53 -11.62
CA SER A 244 0.16 1.79 -10.35
C SER A 244 -1.17 1.09 -10.02
N ALA A 245 -2.31 1.70 -10.37
CA ALA A 245 -3.64 1.13 -10.18
C ALA A 245 -3.91 -0.07 -11.11
N GLU A 246 -3.50 0.02 -12.38
CA GLU A 246 -3.59 -1.06 -13.36
C GLU A 246 -2.75 -2.27 -12.94
N ILE A 247 -1.47 -2.04 -12.55
CA ILE A 247 -0.58 -3.09 -12.06
C ILE A 247 -1.18 -3.77 -10.82
N ALA A 248 -1.68 -3.01 -9.84
CA ALA A 248 -2.26 -3.58 -8.63
C ALA A 248 -3.55 -4.37 -8.92
N THR A 249 -4.40 -3.88 -9.83
CA THR A 249 -5.62 -4.57 -10.24
C THR A 249 -5.29 -5.88 -10.98
N GLU A 250 -4.32 -5.88 -11.89
CA GLU A 250 -3.87 -7.09 -12.58
C GLU A 250 -3.21 -8.08 -11.61
N ALA A 251 -2.41 -7.59 -10.66
CA ALA A 251 -1.79 -8.42 -9.63
C ALA A 251 -2.82 -9.17 -8.78
N VAL A 252 -3.98 -8.59 -8.47
CA VAL A 252 -5.08 -9.29 -7.77
C VAL A 252 -5.61 -10.46 -8.61
N LYS A 253 -5.74 -10.32 -9.93
CA LYS A 253 -6.15 -11.43 -10.81
C LYS A 253 -5.11 -12.56 -10.82
N ILE A 254 -3.82 -12.19 -10.86
CA ILE A 254 -2.71 -13.15 -10.80
C ILE A 254 -2.71 -13.89 -9.45
N LEU A 255 -2.83 -13.16 -8.34
CA LEU A 255 -2.91 -13.76 -6.99
C LEU A 255 -4.08 -14.72 -6.85
N ALA A 256 -5.24 -14.36 -7.38
CA ALA A 256 -6.41 -15.25 -7.36
C ALA A 256 -6.18 -16.53 -8.18
N LYS A 257 -5.37 -16.48 -9.25
CA LYS A 257 -4.93 -17.66 -10.00
C LYS A 257 -3.96 -18.49 -9.17
N MET A 258 -2.93 -17.87 -8.58
CA MET A 258 -1.97 -18.54 -7.68
C MET A 258 -2.68 -19.25 -6.52
N ASP A 259 -3.69 -18.61 -5.91
CA ASP A 259 -4.46 -19.22 -4.81
C ASP A 259 -5.26 -20.45 -5.27
N LYS A 260 -5.81 -20.43 -6.48
CA LYS A 260 -6.48 -21.60 -7.08
C LYS A 260 -5.50 -22.75 -7.35
N GLU A 261 -4.31 -22.43 -7.86
CA GLU A 261 -3.24 -23.42 -8.14
C GLU A 261 -2.76 -24.06 -6.85
N LYS A 262 -2.45 -23.29 -5.80
CA LYS A 262 -2.11 -23.80 -4.46
C LYS A 262 -3.17 -24.76 -3.92
N LYS A 263 -4.43 -24.33 -4.00
CA LYS A 263 -5.56 -25.16 -3.51
C LYS A 263 -5.68 -26.48 -4.27
N LYS A 264 -5.53 -26.45 -5.60
CA LYS A 264 -5.55 -27.65 -6.46
C LYS A 264 -4.38 -28.58 -6.13
N ALA A 265 -3.18 -28.03 -5.97
CA ALA A 265 -1.96 -28.78 -5.65
C ALA A 265 -1.85 -29.17 -4.16
N LYS A 266 -2.76 -28.70 -3.30
CA LYS A 266 -2.72 -28.88 -1.83
C LYS A 266 -1.38 -28.39 -1.23
N LYS A 267 -0.84 -27.29 -1.71
CA LYS A 267 0.41 -26.66 -1.26
C LYS A 267 0.14 -25.38 -0.46
N PRO A 268 0.90 -25.10 0.60
CA PRO A 268 0.76 -23.87 1.38
C PRO A 268 1.37 -22.65 0.66
N TYR A 269 2.37 -22.88 -0.19
CA TYR A 269 3.12 -21.83 -0.90
C TYR A 269 3.01 -22.04 -2.41
N TRP A 270 2.90 -20.92 -3.13
CA TRP A 270 2.96 -20.94 -4.58
C TRP A 270 4.42 -20.87 -5.06
N ILE A 271 4.73 -21.66 -6.06
CA ILE A 271 5.99 -21.64 -6.81
C ILE A 271 5.67 -21.68 -8.31
N PRO A 272 6.52 -21.15 -9.21
CA PRO A 272 6.37 -21.37 -10.64
C PRO A 272 6.20 -22.87 -10.96
N ASP A 273 5.34 -23.17 -11.93
CA ASP A 273 5.04 -24.55 -12.37
C ASP A 273 4.39 -25.46 -11.31
N LEU A 274 3.63 -24.88 -10.41
CA LEU A 274 2.88 -25.59 -9.35
C LEU A 274 1.73 -26.43 -9.92
#